data_360fc58b1a69a2586c2ebf572dab7db0
#
_entry.id   360fc58b1a69a2586c2ebf572dab7db0
#
_cell.length_a   1.000
_cell.length_b   1.000
_cell.length_c   1.000
_cell.angle_alpha   90.00
_cell.angle_beta   90.00
_cell.angle_gamma   90.00
#
_symmetry.space_group_name_H-M   'P 1'
#
loop_
_entity.id
_entity.type
_entity.pdbx_description
1 polymer ?
#
loop_
_entity_poly.entity_id
_entity_poly.type
_entity_poly.pdbx_seq_one_letter_code
_entity_poly.pdbx_strand_id
1 'polypeptide(L)'
;MSARRQPAVIFFLPFPRGGKVRRDSTPNSLRPEKPGALLIAHGSRRPEANRDLVDLAMAVRGRTHYAIIEIAYLELAEPTIPESARRCVEQGATHVSLLPYFLSAGAHVVEDLERFRADLAIEFPAVRFTLCKPLSQHPLLIEIVVERLAEAEAAEAG
;
A
#
# COMPACT_ATOMS: atom_id res chain seq x y z
N MET A 1 -34.46 -36.25 7.23
CA MET A 1 -33.20 -36.54 6.52
C MET A 1 -32.44 -35.21 6.49
N SER A 2 -31.48 -35.06 7.41
CA SER A 2 -30.74 -33.82 7.62
C SER A 2 -29.46 -33.83 6.79
N ALA A 3 -29.37 -32.98 5.78
CA ALA A 3 -28.16 -32.81 5.00
C ALA A 3 -27.20 -31.88 5.76
N ARG A 4 -26.16 -32.46 6.38
CA ARG A 4 -25.06 -31.69 6.97
C ARG A 4 -24.28 -31.01 5.83
N ARG A 5 -24.33 -29.69 5.76
CA ARG A 5 -23.43 -28.91 4.91
C ARG A 5 -22.00 -29.01 5.50
N GLN A 6 -21.08 -29.51 4.71
CA GLN A 6 -19.66 -29.52 5.03
C GLN A 6 -19.10 -28.09 4.89
N PRO A 7 -18.21 -27.64 5.80
CA PRO A 7 -17.55 -26.37 5.65
C PRO A 7 -16.64 -26.37 4.40
N ALA A 8 -16.70 -25.29 3.64
CA ALA A 8 -15.83 -25.08 2.48
C ALA A 8 -14.36 -25.03 2.94
N VAL A 9 -13.59 -26.01 2.48
CA VAL A 9 -12.13 -25.99 2.67
C VAL A 9 -11.57 -24.97 1.70
N ILE A 10 -11.12 -23.84 2.23
CA ILE A 10 -10.41 -22.81 1.47
C ILE A 10 -9.04 -23.38 1.12
N PHE A 11 -8.87 -23.79 -0.15
CA PHE A 11 -7.57 -24.14 -0.70
C PHE A 11 -6.75 -22.86 -0.88
N PHE A 12 -5.78 -22.67 -0.02
CA PHE A 12 -4.77 -21.63 -0.17
C PHE A 12 -3.87 -22.02 -1.35
N LEU A 13 -4.16 -21.48 -2.54
CA LEU A 13 -3.24 -21.58 -3.67
C LEU A 13 -2.01 -20.72 -3.38
N PRO A 14 -0.80 -21.28 -3.50
CA PRO A 14 0.41 -20.49 -3.31
C PRO A 14 0.51 -19.44 -4.43
N PHE A 15 0.80 -18.21 -4.01
CA PHE A 15 1.09 -17.07 -4.87
C PHE A 15 2.17 -17.46 -5.91
N PRO A 16 2.01 -17.17 -7.21
CA PRO A 16 3.04 -17.45 -8.19
C PRO A 16 4.28 -16.60 -7.86
N ARG A 17 5.34 -17.25 -7.45
CA ARG A 17 6.67 -16.65 -7.31
C ARG A 17 7.21 -16.38 -8.72
N GLY A 18 7.53 -15.13 -9.01
CA GLY A 18 8.51 -14.80 -10.02
C GLY A 18 7.99 -14.38 -11.38
N GLY A 19 7.48 -13.17 -11.49
CA GLY A 19 7.66 -12.39 -12.71
C GLY A 19 9.09 -11.86 -12.75
N LYS A 20 9.91 -12.29 -13.72
CA LYS A 20 11.24 -11.68 -13.97
C LYS A 20 11.05 -10.22 -14.37
N VAL A 21 11.26 -9.32 -13.43
CA VAL A 21 11.42 -7.90 -13.72
C VAL A 21 12.72 -7.77 -14.53
N ARG A 22 12.64 -7.28 -15.76
CA ARG A 22 13.82 -6.93 -16.57
C ARG A 22 14.59 -5.89 -15.78
N ARG A 23 15.81 -6.23 -15.40
CA ARG A 23 16.78 -5.31 -14.84
C ARG A 23 17.30 -4.46 -15.98
N ASP A 24 16.86 -3.21 -16.07
CA ASP A 24 17.58 -2.20 -16.85
C ASP A 24 18.90 -1.91 -16.15
N SER A 25 19.96 -2.27 -16.82
CA SER A 25 21.34 -2.23 -16.36
C SER A 25 21.89 -0.82 -16.53
N THR A 26 21.94 -0.04 -15.44
CA THR A 26 22.88 1.07 -15.33
C THR A 26 23.59 0.95 -13.97
N PRO A 27 24.95 0.92 -13.94
CA PRO A 27 25.67 0.56 -12.73
C PRO A 27 25.84 1.75 -11.79
N ASN A 28 24.97 1.85 -10.78
CA ASN A 28 25.30 2.56 -9.55
C ASN A 28 25.37 1.55 -8.40
N SER A 29 26.28 0.58 -8.52
CA SER A 29 26.29 -0.67 -7.77
C SER A 29 27.14 -0.64 -6.50
N LEU A 30 27.22 0.47 -5.75
CA LEU A 30 28.02 0.54 -4.53
C LEU A 30 27.23 0.85 -3.25
N ARG A 31 25.92 1.08 -3.33
CA ARG A 31 25.09 1.20 -2.12
C ARG A 31 24.13 0.02 -2.05
N PRO A 32 24.03 -0.67 -0.90
CA PRO A 32 23.03 -1.72 -0.72
C PRO A 32 21.63 -1.13 -0.96
N GLU A 33 20.79 -1.82 -1.72
CA GLU A 33 19.43 -1.39 -1.97
C GLU A 33 18.68 -1.33 -0.62
N LYS A 34 18.11 -0.17 -0.32
CA LYS A 34 17.28 0.05 0.86
C LYS A 34 15.88 0.51 0.43
N PRO A 35 14.97 -0.44 0.21
CA PRO A 35 13.63 -0.12 -0.27
C PRO A 35 12.80 0.56 0.82
N GLY A 36 12.12 1.64 0.44
CA GLY A 36 11.12 2.35 1.23
C GLY A 36 9.72 2.17 0.65
N ALA A 37 8.70 2.15 1.49
CA ALA A 37 7.31 2.21 1.12
C ALA A 37 6.64 3.41 1.81
N LEU A 38 5.87 4.16 1.06
CA LEU A 38 5.06 5.27 1.54
C LEU A 38 3.59 4.92 1.34
N LEU A 39 2.89 4.63 2.43
CA LEU A 39 1.46 4.35 2.41
C LEU A 39 0.69 5.66 2.43
N ILE A 40 -0.18 5.89 1.44
CA ILE A 40 -0.85 7.18 1.23
C ILE A 40 -2.35 6.99 1.39
N ALA A 41 -2.96 7.64 2.39
CA ALA A 41 -4.41 7.74 2.52
C ALA A 41 -4.90 9.15 2.15
N HIS A 42 -6.21 9.31 2.05
CA HIS A 42 -6.81 10.61 1.74
C HIS A 42 -6.53 11.64 2.85
N GLY A 43 -6.61 11.18 4.09
CA GLY A 43 -6.54 12.03 5.28
C GLY A 43 -7.92 12.40 5.79
N SER A 44 -7.98 12.73 7.07
CA SER A 44 -9.18 13.18 7.75
C SER A 44 -8.86 14.24 8.79
N ARG A 45 -9.77 15.18 9.00
CA ARG A 45 -9.70 16.14 10.13
C ARG A 45 -9.93 15.46 11.49
N ARG A 46 -10.42 14.22 11.49
CA ARG A 46 -10.61 13.41 12.70
C ARG A 46 -9.39 12.54 12.92
N PRO A 47 -8.62 12.74 14.00
CA PRO A 47 -7.41 11.97 14.26
C PRO A 47 -7.65 10.46 14.36
N GLU A 48 -8.82 10.05 14.84
CA GLU A 48 -9.18 8.64 14.99
C GLU A 48 -9.23 7.93 13.63
N ALA A 49 -9.75 8.60 12.59
CA ALA A 49 -9.82 8.05 11.25
C ALA A 49 -8.44 7.90 10.57
N ASN A 50 -7.46 8.66 11.02
CA ASN A 50 -6.09 8.57 10.52
C ASN A 50 -5.29 7.43 11.19
N ARG A 51 -5.76 6.92 12.33
CA ARG A 51 -5.10 5.86 13.09
C ARG A 51 -5.04 4.55 12.32
N ASP A 52 -6.05 4.25 11.52
CA ASP A 52 -6.10 3.02 10.73
C ASP A 52 -4.90 2.88 9.78
N LEU A 53 -4.41 3.98 9.21
CA LEU A 53 -3.23 3.97 8.35
C LEU A 53 -1.94 3.71 9.15
N VAL A 54 -1.86 4.23 10.37
CA VAL A 54 -0.73 3.98 11.29
C VAL A 54 -0.69 2.50 11.67
N ASP A 55 -1.83 1.93 12.05
CA ASP A 55 -1.95 0.53 12.45
C ASP A 55 -1.63 -0.40 11.27
N LEU A 56 -2.10 -0.05 10.06
CA LEU A 56 -1.73 -0.75 8.83
C LEU A 56 -0.21 -0.72 8.59
N ALA A 57 0.42 0.45 8.72
CA ALA A 57 1.86 0.59 8.54
C ALA A 57 2.65 -0.29 9.51
N MET A 58 2.22 -0.36 10.77
CA MET A 58 2.80 -1.24 11.77
C MET A 58 2.62 -2.72 11.40
N ALA A 59 1.43 -3.12 10.94
CA ALA A 59 1.15 -4.50 10.54
C ALA A 59 1.95 -4.94 9.31
N VAL A 60 2.17 -4.04 8.34
CA VAL A 60 2.93 -4.30 7.12
C VAL A 60 4.44 -4.40 7.39
N ARG A 61 4.97 -3.63 8.35
CA ARG A 61 6.40 -3.53 8.64
C ARG A 61 7.09 -4.87 8.89
N GLY A 62 6.41 -5.81 9.56
CA GLY A 62 6.94 -7.14 9.84
C GLY A 62 6.70 -8.19 8.74
N ARG A 63 6.01 -7.84 7.66
CA ARG A 63 5.53 -8.78 6.63
C ARG A 63 6.09 -8.53 5.24
N THR A 64 6.97 -7.54 5.09
CA THR A 64 7.55 -7.15 3.82
C THR A 64 9.07 -7.05 3.90
N HIS A 65 9.71 -6.92 2.74
CA HIS A 65 11.15 -6.67 2.64
C HIS A 65 11.52 -5.17 2.69
N TYR A 66 10.51 -4.29 2.81
CA TYR A 66 10.74 -2.86 2.91
C TYR A 66 11.40 -2.50 4.24
N ALA A 67 12.60 -1.93 4.17
CA ALA A 67 13.35 -1.52 5.35
C ALA A 67 12.78 -0.25 6.01
N ILE A 68 12.08 0.57 5.21
CA ILE A 68 11.48 1.84 5.63
C ILE A 68 10.01 1.80 5.25
N ILE A 69 9.12 2.09 6.21
CA ILE A 69 7.69 2.24 5.97
C ILE A 69 7.25 3.53 6.64
N GLU A 70 6.81 4.47 5.82
CA GLU A 70 6.25 5.75 6.24
C GLU A 70 4.79 5.86 5.80
N ILE A 71 4.06 6.76 6.42
CA ILE A 71 2.69 7.11 6.06
C ILE A 71 2.63 8.53 5.55
N ALA A 72 1.65 8.83 4.70
CA ALA A 72 1.34 10.19 4.28
C ALA A 72 -0.15 10.35 4.00
N TYR A 73 -0.58 11.60 4.02
CA TYR A 73 -1.95 11.95 3.64
C TYR A 73 -1.92 12.86 2.41
N LEU A 74 -2.90 12.64 1.53
CA LEU A 74 -3.06 13.44 0.31
C LEU A 74 -3.47 14.88 0.66
N GLU A 75 -4.39 14.99 1.64
CA GLU A 75 -4.92 16.25 2.16
C GLU A 75 -5.42 16.09 3.60
N LEU A 76 -5.88 17.18 4.23
CA LEU A 76 -6.60 17.24 5.51
C LEU A 76 -5.84 16.75 6.75
N ALA A 77 -4.66 16.15 6.61
CA ALA A 77 -3.85 15.66 7.72
C ALA A 77 -2.36 15.66 7.39
N GLU A 78 -1.54 15.56 8.40
CA GLU A 78 -0.09 15.42 8.32
C GLU A 78 0.34 14.02 8.80
N PRO A 79 1.50 13.54 8.31
CA PRO A 79 2.43 14.19 7.39
C PRO A 79 1.96 14.18 5.93
N THR A 80 2.36 15.19 5.18
CA THR A 80 2.13 15.29 3.73
C THR A 80 3.02 14.30 2.95
N ILE A 81 2.67 14.05 1.67
CA ILE A 81 3.46 13.18 0.78
C ILE A 81 4.92 13.65 0.65
N PRO A 82 5.22 14.95 0.39
CA PRO A 82 6.60 15.42 0.31
C PRO A 82 7.39 15.26 1.62
N GLU A 83 6.77 15.54 2.76
CA GLU A 83 7.43 15.39 4.07
C GLU A 83 7.82 13.95 4.36
N SER A 84 6.91 13.02 4.13
CA SER A 84 7.17 11.60 4.38
C SER A 84 8.13 10.99 3.36
N ALA A 85 8.08 11.42 2.11
CA ALA A 85 9.08 11.03 1.11
C ALA A 85 10.47 11.50 1.51
N ARG A 86 10.61 12.75 2.00
CA ARG A 86 11.88 13.26 2.53
C ARG A 86 12.39 12.43 3.70
N ARG A 87 11.52 12.04 4.65
CA ARG A 87 11.89 11.12 5.74
C ARG A 87 12.41 9.78 5.23
N CYS A 88 11.80 9.21 4.17
CA CYS A 88 12.32 8.00 3.55
C CYS A 88 13.73 8.20 3.00
N VAL A 89 13.99 9.33 2.33
CA VAL A 89 15.31 9.66 1.77
C VAL A 89 16.35 9.87 2.87
N GLU A 90 16.01 10.61 3.92
CA GLU A 90 16.88 10.84 5.10
C GLU A 90 17.24 9.53 5.81
N GLN A 91 16.33 8.57 5.85
CA GLN A 91 16.57 7.22 6.35
C GLN A 91 17.42 6.38 5.38
N GLY A 92 17.79 6.91 4.22
CA GLY A 92 18.68 6.28 3.24
C GLY A 92 17.96 5.38 2.24
N ALA A 93 16.68 5.61 1.95
CA ALA A 93 15.99 4.88 0.89
C ALA A 93 16.68 5.10 -0.45
N THR A 94 16.87 4.01 -1.20
CA THR A 94 17.40 4.04 -2.58
C THR A 94 16.26 4.01 -3.60
N HIS A 95 15.11 3.49 -3.20
CA HIS A 95 13.88 3.59 -3.95
C HIS A 95 12.69 3.65 -2.99
N VAL A 96 11.61 4.34 -3.38
CA VAL A 96 10.39 4.49 -2.59
C VAL A 96 9.17 4.12 -3.43
N SER A 97 8.41 3.15 -2.95
CA SER A 97 7.12 2.75 -3.53
C SER A 97 6.00 3.58 -2.89
N LEU A 98 5.33 4.40 -3.69
CA LEU A 98 4.17 5.18 -3.28
C LEU A 98 2.92 4.31 -3.42
N LEU A 99 2.34 3.85 -2.32
CA LEU A 99 1.16 2.98 -2.32
C LEU A 99 -0.09 3.75 -1.94
N PRO A 100 -0.99 4.04 -2.88
CA PRO A 100 -2.29 4.63 -2.58
C PRO A 100 -3.19 3.62 -1.84
N TYR A 101 -3.52 3.93 -0.58
CA TYR A 101 -4.44 3.15 0.24
C TYR A 101 -5.88 3.66 0.02
N PHE A 102 -6.39 3.47 -1.19
CA PHE A 102 -7.73 3.88 -1.61
C PHE A 102 -8.51 2.70 -2.17
N LEU A 103 -9.76 2.57 -1.78
CA LEU A 103 -10.69 1.60 -2.38
C LEU A 103 -11.15 2.05 -3.78
N SER A 104 -11.16 3.35 -4.04
CA SER A 104 -11.34 3.91 -5.37
C SER A 104 -10.51 5.19 -5.51
N ALA A 105 -9.82 5.36 -6.61
CA ALA A 105 -9.12 6.58 -6.94
C ALA A 105 -9.79 7.17 -8.20
N GLY A 106 -10.40 8.35 -8.06
CA GLY A 106 -10.85 9.13 -9.21
C GLY A 106 -9.65 9.56 -10.08
N ALA A 107 -9.91 9.90 -11.35
CA ALA A 107 -8.86 10.28 -12.28
C ALA A 107 -7.97 11.42 -11.74
N HIS A 108 -8.54 12.42 -11.09
CA HIS A 108 -7.80 13.53 -10.49
C HIS A 108 -6.83 13.09 -9.40
N VAL A 109 -7.23 12.14 -8.55
CA VAL A 109 -6.34 11.61 -7.50
C VAL A 109 -5.15 10.87 -8.10
N VAL A 110 -5.36 10.12 -9.17
CA VAL A 110 -4.27 9.43 -9.88
C VAL A 110 -3.31 10.44 -10.52
N GLU A 111 -3.84 11.49 -11.15
CA GLU A 111 -3.05 12.57 -11.75
C GLU A 111 -2.23 13.34 -10.70
N ASP A 112 -2.83 13.63 -9.54
CA ASP A 112 -2.14 14.29 -8.42
C ASP A 112 -1.00 13.42 -7.87
N LEU A 113 -1.23 12.12 -7.70
CA LEU A 113 -0.20 11.20 -7.23
C LEU A 113 0.96 11.06 -8.23
N GLU A 114 0.68 11.02 -9.53
CA GLU A 114 1.72 11.02 -10.57
C GLU A 114 2.51 12.33 -10.58
N ARG A 115 1.87 13.46 -10.35
CA ARG A 115 2.55 14.75 -10.19
C ARG A 115 3.48 14.72 -8.97
N PHE A 116 3.01 14.27 -7.80
CA PHE A 116 3.87 14.11 -6.62
C PHE A 116 5.06 13.19 -6.91
N ARG A 117 4.84 12.06 -7.58
CA ARG A 117 5.92 11.16 -7.97
C ARG A 117 6.96 11.84 -8.84
N ALA A 118 6.51 12.64 -9.84
CA ALA A 118 7.40 13.35 -10.76
C ALA A 118 8.20 14.43 -10.03
N ASP A 119 7.55 15.23 -9.17
CA ASP A 119 8.18 16.29 -8.39
C ASP A 119 9.25 15.72 -7.43
N LEU A 120 8.92 14.62 -6.74
CA LEU A 120 9.87 13.90 -5.87
C LEU A 120 11.07 13.35 -6.63
N ALA A 121 10.88 12.86 -7.86
CA ALA A 121 11.98 12.38 -8.69
C ALA A 121 12.91 13.52 -9.13
N ILE A 122 12.38 14.74 -9.28
CA ILE A 122 13.18 15.95 -9.56
C ILE A 122 13.92 16.41 -8.30
N GLU A 123 13.24 16.43 -7.14
CA GLU A 123 13.82 16.86 -5.86
C GLU A 123 14.92 15.91 -5.38
N PHE A 124 14.73 14.59 -5.58
CA PHE A 124 15.65 13.54 -5.13
C PHE A 124 16.14 12.66 -6.28
N PRO A 125 16.97 13.16 -7.21
CA PRO A 125 17.36 12.44 -8.43
C PRO A 125 18.15 11.14 -8.18
N ALA A 126 18.69 10.95 -6.98
CA ALA A 126 19.40 9.74 -6.58
C ALA A 126 18.47 8.63 -6.07
N VAL A 127 17.16 8.90 -5.91
CA VAL A 127 16.15 7.98 -5.37
C VAL A 127 15.09 7.72 -6.44
N ARG A 128 14.78 6.45 -6.65
CA ARG A 128 13.72 6.06 -7.58
C ARG A 128 12.36 6.07 -6.86
N PHE A 129 11.39 6.80 -7.40
CA PHE A 129 10.00 6.81 -6.93
C PHE A 129 9.10 6.06 -7.91
N THR A 130 8.32 5.11 -7.39
CA THR A 130 7.38 4.30 -8.19
C THR A 130 5.99 4.41 -7.60
N LEU A 131 5.00 4.79 -8.41
CA LEU A 131 3.60 4.77 -8.01
C LEU A 131 3.03 3.37 -8.19
N CYS A 132 2.53 2.81 -7.09
CA CYS A 132 1.82 1.53 -7.09
C CYS A 132 0.38 1.72 -7.57
N LYS A 133 -0.22 0.64 -8.06
CA LYS A 133 -1.66 0.61 -8.31
C LYS A 133 -2.42 0.76 -6.98
N PRO A 134 -3.54 1.49 -6.94
CA PRO A 134 -4.40 1.55 -5.76
C PRO A 134 -5.01 0.18 -5.46
N LEU A 135 -5.57 0.02 -4.27
CA LEU A 135 -6.19 -1.25 -3.84
C LEU A 135 -7.41 -1.64 -4.68
N SER A 136 -8.11 -0.63 -5.24
CA SER A 136 -9.32 -0.81 -6.03
C SER A 136 -9.21 -1.98 -7.02
N GLN A 137 -10.24 -2.77 -7.13
CA GLN A 137 -10.34 -3.93 -8.05
C GLN A 137 -9.30 -5.05 -7.79
N HIS A 138 -8.59 -5.03 -6.67
CA HIS A 138 -7.75 -6.16 -6.31
C HIS A 138 -8.65 -7.37 -5.98
N PRO A 139 -8.39 -8.59 -6.51
CA PRO A 139 -9.26 -9.75 -6.28
C PRO A 139 -9.54 -10.05 -4.81
N LEU A 140 -8.57 -9.84 -3.93
CA LEU A 140 -8.76 -10.03 -2.49
C LEU A 140 -9.78 -9.09 -1.86
N LEU A 141 -10.10 -7.94 -2.47
CA LEU A 141 -11.17 -7.08 -1.98
C LEU A 141 -12.56 -7.70 -2.17
N ILE A 142 -12.74 -8.50 -3.22
CA ILE A 142 -13.98 -9.24 -3.45
C ILE A 142 -14.16 -10.26 -2.33
N GLU A 143 -13.11 -10.98 -1.98
CA GLU A 143 -13.14 -11.96 -0.88
C GLU A 143 -13.46 -11.29 0.46
N ILE A 144 -12.85 -10.14 0.74
CA ILE A 144 -13.14 -9.35 1.95
C ILE A 144 -14.61 -8.94 1.99
N VAL A 145 -15.18 -8.47 0.88
CA VAL A 145 -16.60 -8.07 0.80
C VAL A 145 -17.51 -9.27 1.06
N VAL A 146 -17.22 -10.42 0.45
CA VAL A 146 -18.00 -11.65 0.64
C VAL A 146 -17.94 -12.11 2.10
N GLU A 147 -16.76 -12.08 2.73
CA GLU A 147 -16.59 -12.43 4.14
C GLU A 147 -17.39 -11.51 5.06
N ARG A 148 -17.35 -10.19 4.85
CA ARG A 148 -18.11 -9.21 5.64
C ARG A 148 -19.62 -9.38 5.53
N LEU A 149 -20.12 -9.73 4.33
CA LEU A 149 -21.54 -10.02 4.15
C LEU A 149 -21.94 -11.29 4.89
N ALA A 150 -21.14 -12.34 4.85
CA ALA A 150 -21.40 -13.57 5.58
C ALA A 150 -21.36 -13.38 7.11
N GLU A 151 -20.45 -12.54 7.62
CA GLU A 151 -20.41 -12.17 9.04
C GLU A 151 -21.71 -11.48 9.49
N ALA A 152 -22.27 -10.58 8.67
CA ALA A 152 -23.51 -9.89 8.97
C ALA A 152 -24.71 -10.86 9.06
N GLU A 153 -24.81 -11.80 8.11
CA GLU A 153 -25.86 -12.84 8.12
C GLU A 153 -25.75 -13.75 9.36
N ALA A 154 -24.52 -14.09 9.76
CA ALA A 154 -24.31 -14.92 10.95
C ALA A 154 -24.68 -14.18 12.25
N ALA A 155 -24.47 -12.87 12.32
CA ALA A 155 -24.84 -12.06 13.49
C ALA A 155 -26.35 -11.89 13.65
N GLU A 156 -27.14 -11.94 12.58
CA GLU A 156 -28.61 -11.86 12.63
C GLU A 156 -29.26 -13.21 12.99
N ALA A 157 -28.54 -14.33 12.83
CA ALA A 157 -29.04 -15.67 13.08
C ALA A 157 -28.83 -16.17 14.52
N GLY A 158 -28.13 -15.43 15.37
CA GLY A 158 -27.79 -15.75 16.77
C GLY A 158 -28.45 -14.83 17.77
#